data_f286fd6b0cb42ea005bbe45035c71e44
#
_entry.id   f286fd6b0cb42ea005bbe45035c71e44
#
_cell.length_a   1.000
_cell.length_b   1.000
_cell.length_c   1.000
_cell.angle_alpha   90.00
_cell.angle_beta   90.00
_cell.angle_gamma   90.00
#
_symmetry.space_group_name_H-M   'P 1'
#
loop_
_entity.id
_entity.type
_entity.pdbx_description
1 polymer ?
#
loop_
_entity_poly.entity_id
_entity_poly.type
_entity_poly.pdbx_seq_one_letter_code
_entity_poly.pdbx_strand_id
1 'polypeptide(L)'
;MSKNKKDKNKVFSINKKQFQNSSYSTVMIVVVVAIVIFVNLIVSKIPSKYLDVDISSTQLYSISDTSKKLLKNLEEDVDIFYLVRESEKDGYPGLDKLLKKYTELSDKITLTTKDPDLYPTFGDKYEASSNTLLIVSSEKRSKAISVDELYPIANEMEASYYGETPEYTFAGENLLANAVDYVTTEHLPTVYNLTGENEVALDDTIKSLLTDANISVEDLNLLTTDQVPEDCDCLLISAPEYDFNKETAQKIIKYLKDGGNALIMAQYLGEDKEMPNFMSVLEAYGVTLEKGLVYEGNASNTYNGNKTDILPETMSTEITSDMVSANAKALMVNAQSIKQLKDNRDTLKIETLLTTTNEAYLKTDAYAKDDDGKAEKAEGDAEGSFDVAVAITDSEANAASEEEGEVSEEADTTEKETKLVVYGSYSPIDPQILQYVTSNNALMFASSIGWMCETEDSISIAAKNLDSEALMIDDDQVTKCAAVYIVLPILVFAAGVVVVIKRRRK
;
A
#
# COMPACT_ATOMS: atom_id res chain seq x y z
N MET A 1 90.47 -61.85 -3.27
CA MET A 1 89.12 -61.48 -3.71
C MET A 1 88.34 -61.09 -2.47
N SER A 2 88.23 -59.79 -2.25
CA SER A 2 87.52 -59.17 -1.12
C SER A 2 86.19 -58.66 -1.56
N LYS A 3 85.11 -58.94 -0.82
CA LYS A 3 83.81 -58.32 -1.01
C LYS A 3 83.42 -57.52 0.21
N ASN A 4 83.42 -56.21 0.06
CA ASN A 4 82.90 -55.23 0.99
C ASN A 4 81.42 -55.45 1.27
N LYS A 5 81.01 -55.57 2.53
CA LYS A 5 79.71 -55.37 3.06
C LYS A 5 79.61 -53.91 3.49
N LYS A 6 78.77 -53.12 2.83
CA LYS A 6 78.38 -51.75 3.22
C LYS A 6 77.23 -51.81 4.21
N ASP A 7 77.49 -51.21 5.36
CA ASP A 7 76.53 -50.96 6.42
C ASP A 7 75.28 -50.15 5.93
N LYS A 8 74.13 -50.67 6.29
CA LYS A 8 72.84 -49.93 6.24
C LYS A 8 72.40 -49.73 7.69
N ASN A 9 72.80 -48.64 8.29
CA ASN A 9 72.09 -48.07 9.45
C ASN A 9 72.26 -46.58 9.41
N LYS A 10 71.42 -45.92 8.57
CA LYS A 10 71.11 -44.49 8.74
C LYS A 10 70.00 -44.37 9.77
N VAL A 11 70.37 -44.20 11.04
CA VAL A 11 69.52 -43.78 12.11
C VAL A 11 69.06 -42.36 11.77
N PHE A 12 67.77 -42.21 11.55
CA PHE A 12 67.13 -40.91 11.36
C PHE A 12 67.26 -40.13 12.68
N SER A 13 68.26 -39.30 12.84
CA SER A 13 68.36 -38.36 13.96
C SER A 13 67.44 -37.18 13.66
N ILE A 14 66.23 -37.20 14.19
CA ILE A 14 65.35 -36.11 14.19
C ILE A 14 65.96 -35.00 15.02
N ASN A 15 66.40 -33.92 14.39
CA ASN A 15 66.97 -32.76 15.06
C ASN A 15 65.90 -32.16 16.00
N LYS A 16 66.13 -32.18 17.30
CA LYS A 16 65.21 -31.77 18.37
C LYS A 16 64.57 -30.38 18.11
N LYS A 17 65.32 -29.47 17.48
CA LYS A 17 64.81 -28.14 17.03
C LYS A 17 63.81 -28.21 15.83
N GLN A 18 63.99 -29.12 14.88
CA GLN A 18 63.08 -29.33 13.77
C GLN A 18 61.77 -29.99 14.24
N PHE A 19 61.86 -30.92 15.20
CA PHE A 19 60.68 -31.56 15.79
C PHE A 19 59.86 -30.59 16.61
N GLN A 20 60.49 -29.70 17.43
CA GLN A 20 59.78 -28.64 18.16
C GLN A 20 59.14 -27.64 17.24
N ASN A 21 59.77 -27.21 16.15
CA ASN A 21 59.18 -26.28 15.19
C ASN A 21 58.03 -26.90 14.37
N SER A 22 58.16 -28.19 14.03
CA SER A 22 57.10 -28.94 13.34
C SER A 22 55.90 -29.16 14.24
N SER A 23 56.11 -29.57 15.51
CA SER A 23 55.01 -29.75 16.49
C SER A 23 54.27 -28.43 16.75
N TYR A 24 55.01 -27.31 16.88
CA TYR A 24 54.39 -26.00 17.07
C TYR A 24 53.58 -25.57 15.86
N SER A 25 54.04 -25.81 14.64
CA SER A 25 53.32 -25.55 13.42
C SER A 25 52.03 -26.39 13.30
N THR A 26 52.11 -27.67 13.69
CA THR A 26 50.93 -28.56 13.71
C THR A 26 49.91 -28.10 14.76
N VAL A 27 50.38 -27.74 15.96
CA VAL A 27 49.47 -27.18 17.01
C VAL A 27 48.80 -25.91 16.54
N MET A 28 49.52 -24.99 15.86
CA MET A 28 48.93 -23.77 15.30
C MET A 28 47.87 -24.07 14.23
N ILE A 29 48.11 -25.05 13.36
CA ILE A 29 47.09 -25.45 12.36
C ILE A 29 45.86 -26.00 13.07
N VAL A 30 46.03 -26.85 14.07
CA VAL A 30 44.90 -27.40 14.85
C VAL A 30 44.12 -26.29 15.54
N VAL A 31 44.79 -25.29 16.12
CA VAL A 31 44.16 -24.13 16.77
C VAL A 31 43.37 -23.30 15.73
N VAL A 32 43.96 -23.04 14.56
CA VAL A 32 43.25 -22.30 13.49
C VAL A 32 42.00 -23.05 13.00
N VAL A 33 42.13 -24.37 12.78
CA VAL A 33 41.01 -25.23 12.40
C VAL A 33 39.91 -25.20 13.50
N ALA A 34 40.34 -25.32 14.77
CA ALA A 34 39.39 -25.23 15.89
C ALA A 34 38.66 -23.87 15.95
N ILE A 35 39.38 -22.75 15.72
CA ILE A 35 38.79 -21.41 15.65
C ILE A 35 37.80 -21.34 14.51
N VAL A 36 38.12 -21.83 13.31
CA VAL A 36 37.22 -21.84 12.16
C VAL A 36 35.96 -22.66 12.46
N ILE A 37 36.10 -23.84 13.06
CA ILE A 37 34.96 -24.66 13.48
C ILE A 37 34.12 -23.90 14.54
N PHE A 38 34.78 -23.28 15.51
CA PHE A 38 34.08 -22.54 16.57
C PHE A 38 33.33 -21.30 16.03
N VAL A 39 33.93 -20.55 15.11
CA VAL A 39 33.28 -19.44 14.43
C VAL A 39 32.09 -19.95 13.63
N ASN A 40 32.22 -21.04 12.89
CA ASN A 40 31.12 -21.62 12.13
C ASN A 40 29.97 -22.09 13.05
N LEU A 41 30.28 -22.68 14.21
CA LEU A 41 29.28 -23.04 15.22
C LEU A 41 28.60 -21.81 15.84
N ILE A 42 29.32 -20.71 16.05
CA ILE A 42 28.72 -19.45 16.51
C ILE A 42 27.80 -18.89 15.45
N VAL A 43 28.28 -18.78 14.21
CA VAL A 43 27.47 -18.27 13.08
C VAL A 43 26.20 -19.10 12.85
N SER A 44 26.31 -20.44 12.96
CA SER A 44 25.16 -21.34 12.83
C SER A 44 24.13 -21.23 13.98
N LYS A 45 24.46 -20.55 15.07
CA LYS A 45 23.57 -20.28 16.21
C LYS A 45 23.00 -18.87 16.19
N ILE A 46 23.49 -18.00 15.32
CA ILE A 46 22.90 -16.68 15.12
C ILE A 46 21.55 -16.88 14.42
N PRO A 47 20.45 -16.35 14.98
CA PRO A 47 19.15 -16.42 14.33
C PRO A 47 19.22 -15.84 12.91
N SER A 48 18.55 -16.48 11.96
CA SER A 48 18.53 -16.08 10.53
C SER A 48 18.17 -14.60 10.33
N LYS A 49 17.33 -14.05 11.20
CA LYS A 49 16.95 -12.62 11.19
C LYS A 49 18.12 -11.62 11.22
N TYR A 50 19.32 -12.04 11.66
CA TYR A 50 20.53 -11.21 11.68
C TYR A 50 21.51 -11.53 10.54
N LEU A 51 21.29 -12.63 9.82
CA LEU A 51 22.19 -13.12 8.76
C LEU A 51 21.57 -12.98 7.37
N ASP A 52 20.22 -12.97 7.28
CA ASP A 52 19.51 -12.85 6.02
C ASP A 52 19.45 -11.37 5.62
N VAL A 53 20.35 -10.97 4.73
CA VAL A 53 20.33 -9.66 4.07
C VAL A 53 19.66 -9.86 2.72
N ASP A 54 18.53 -9.19 2.52
CA ASP A 54 17.86 -9.16 1.23
C ASP A 54 18.67 -8.26 0.28
N ILE A 55 19.32 -8.89 -0.71
CA ILE A 55 20.12 -8.23 -1.74
C ILE A 55 19.37 -8.15 -3.07
N SER A 56 18.10 -8.55 -3.12
CA SER A 56 17.27 -8.40 -4.31
C SER A 56 16.99 -6.92 -4.58
N SER A 57 16.99 -6.52 -5.85
CA SER A 57 16.67 -5.14 -6.27
C SER A 57 15.26 -4.74 -5.86
N THR A 58 14.34 -5.71 -5.81
CA THR A 58 12.92 -5.53 -5.48
C THR A 58 12.60 -5.75 -4.00
N GLN A 59 13.61 -6.04 -3.16
CA GLN A 59 13.42 -6.39 -1.75
C GLN A 59 12.37 -7.49 -1.52
N LEU A 60 12.34 -8.48 -2.43
CA LEU A 60 11.36 -9.57 -2.47
C LEU A 60 11.19 -10.29 -1.12
N TYR A 61 12.28 -10.38 -0.37
CA TYR A 61 12.35 -11.10 0.89
C TYR A 61 12.35 -10.21 2.14
N SER A 62 12.22 -8.89 1.98
CA SER A 62 12.07 -7.98 3.12
C SER A 62 10.60 -7.82 3.51
N ILE A 63 10.35 -7.47 4.76
CA ILE A 63 9.03 -7.13 5.28
C ILE A 63 9.02 -5.63 5.58
N SER A 64 7.96 -4.94 5.18
CA SER A 64 7.73 -3.52 5.41
C SER A 64 7.63 -3.20 6.90
N ASP A 65 7.80 -1.94 7.25
CA ASP A 65 7.64 -1.51 8.63
C ASP A 65 6.17 -1.55 9.06
N THR A 66 5.23 -1.38 8.14
CA THR A 66 3.78 -1.54 8.35
C THR A 66 3.46 -2.97 8.79
N SER A 67 3.87 -4.00 8.03
CA SER A 67 3.67 -5.40 8.43
C SER A 67 4.35 -5.74 9.76
N LYS A 68 5.55 -5.20 10.02
CA LYS A 68 6.24 -5.39 11.31
C LYS A 68 5.48 -4.78 12.48
N LYS A 69 4.90 -3.60 12.29
CA LYS A 69 4.09 -2.90 13.30
C LYS A 69 2.82 -3.69 13.60
N LEU A 70 2.09 -4.12 12.55
CA LEU A 70 0.92 -4.98 12.67
C LEU A 70 1.22 -6.26 13.49
N LEU A 71 2.22 -7.03 13.06
CA LEU A 71 2.57 -8.31 13.68
C LEU A 71 3.05 -8.17 15.13
N LYS A 72 3.73 -7.07 15.46
CA LYS A 72 4.20 -6.78 16.82
C LYS A 72 3.07 -6.42 17.77
N ASN A 73 2.04 -5.75 17.25
CA ASN A 73 0.89 -5.30 18.03
C ASN A 73 -0.25 -6.33 18.05
N LEU A 74 -0.06 -7.50 17.42
CA LEU A 74 -1.07 -8.53 17.32
C LEU A 74 -1.40 -9.12 18.70
N GLU A 75 -2.62 -8.98 19.15
CA GLU A 75 -3.10 -9.47 20.44
C GLU A 75 -3.77 -10.84 20.34
N GLU A 76 -4.34 -11.16 19.18
CA GLU A 76 -5.08 -12.41 18.92
C GLU A 76 -4.22 -13.48 18.26
N ASP A 77 -4.61 -14.74 18.46
CA ASP A 77 -3.97 -15.88 17.82
C ASP A 77 -4.51 -16.02 16.39
N VAL A 78 -3.59 -16.16 15.42
CA VAL A 78 -3.90 -16.29 14.00
C VAL A 78 -3.27 -17.57 13.45
N ASP A 79 -4.11 -18.42 12.85
CA ASP A 79 -3.68 -19.61 12.14
C ASP A 79 -3.54 -19.31 10.64
N ILE A 80 -2.37 -19.59 10.09
CA ILE A 80 -2.12 -19.56 8.64
C ILE A 80 -1.99 -20.99 8.15
N PHE A 81 -2.91 -21.41 7.26
CA PHE A 81 -2.85 -22.71 6.61
C PHE A 81 -2.30 -22.55 5.20
N TYR A 82 -1.17 -23.20 4.93
CA TYR A 82 -0.57 -23.23 3.60
C TYR A 82 -1.00 -24.50 2.88
N LEU A 83 -1.88 -24.37 1.89
CA LEU A 83 -2.46 -25.48 1.13
C LEU A 83 -1.56 -25.82 -0.06
N VAL A 84 -0.58 -26.70 0.16
CA VAL A 84 0.42 -26.99 -0.88
C VAL A 84 0.95 -28.41 -0.73
N ARG A 85 1.23 -29.06 -1.85
CA ARG A 85 2.02 -30.30 -1.88
C ARG A 85 3.48 -29.99 -1.64
N GLU A 86 4.17 -30.83 -0.91
CA GLU A 86 5.61 -30.64 -0.62
C GLU A 86 6.45 -30.48 -1.90
N SER A 87 6.08 -31.17 -2.99
CA SER A 87 6.77 -31.09 -4.28
C SER A 87 6.52 -29.79 -5.06
N GLU A 88 5.54 -28.99 -4.66
CA GLU A 88 5.12 -27.78 -5.38
C GLU A 88 5.57 -26.47 -4.68
N LYS A 89 6.07 -26.55 -3.45
CA LYS A 89 6.51 -25.38 -2.68
C LYS A 89 7.50 -24.48 -3.42
N ASP A 90 8.45 -25.08 -4.12
CA ASP A 90 9.45 -24.33 -4.89
C ASP A 90 8.84 -23.55 -6.07
N GLY A 91 7.59 -23.84 -6.44
CA GLY A 91 6.85 -23.13 -7.48
C GLY A 91 6.32 -21.76 -7.04
N TYR A 92 6.40 -21.42 -5.75
CA TYR A 92 5.87 -20.17 -5.19
C TYR A 92 6.99 -19.28 -4.62
N PRO A 93 7.73 -18.56 -5.50
CA PRO A 93 8.88 -17.79 -5.09
C PRO A 93 8.51 -16.68 -4.10
N GLY A 94 9.30 -16.56 -3.04
CA GLY A 94 9.10 -15.55 -1.99
C GLY A 94 8.17 -15.98 -0.86
N LEU A 95 7.18 -16.82 -1.11
CA LEU A 95 6.12 -17.13 -0.16
C LEU A 95 6.61 -17.85 1.10
N ASP A 96 7.38 -18.92 0.97
CA ASP A 96 7.92 -19.66 2.13
C ASP A 96 8.73 -18.77 3.08
N LYS A 97 9.54 -17.85 2.52
CA LYS A 97 10.33 -16.90 3.31
C LYS A 97 9.45 -15.87 4.01
N LEU A 98 8.41 -15.39 3.32
CA LEU A 98 7.44 -14.46 3.89
C LEU A 98 6.72 -15.11 5.08
N LEU A 99 6.13 -16.29 4.89
CA LEU A 99 5.42 -17.03 5.93
C LEU A 99 6.30 -17.32 7.15
N LYS A 100 7.56 -17.72 6.92
CA LYS A 100 8.52 -17.94 7.99
C LYS A 100 8.81 -16.65 8.77
N LYS A 101 8.96 -15.50 8.08
CA LYS A 101 9.19 -14.21 8.75
C LYS A 101 7.99 -13.78 9.59
N TYR A 102 6.77 -14.03 9.14
CA TYR A 102 5.57 -13.76 9.92
C TYR A 102 5.57 -14.52 11.25
N THR A 103 5.89 -15.83 11.23
CA THR A 103 6.01 -16.64 12.45
C THR A 103 7.20 -16.25 13.32
N GLU A 104 8.26 -15.67 12.76
CA GLU A 104 9.41 -15.17 13.53
C GLU A 104 9.16 -13.80 14.18
N LEU A 105 8.24 -13.00 13.63
CA LEU A 105 7.93 -11.64 14.10
C LEU A 105 6.82 -11.61 15.15
N SER A 106 5.94 -12.62 15.18
CA SER A 106 4.86 -12.70 16.16
C SER A 106 4.67 -14.13 16.65
N ASP A 107 4.69 -14.32 17.98
CA ASP A 107 4.36 -15.60 18.63
C ASP A 107 2.87 -15.95 18.52
N LYS A 108 2.05 -14.99 18.05
CA LYS A 108 0.61 -15.15 17.83
C LYS A 108 0.27 -15.84 16.50
N ILE A 109 1.24 -15.97 15.61
CA ILE A 109 1.02 -16.60 14.30
C ILE A 109 1.47 -18.05 14.31
N THR A 110 0.55 -18.94 13.99
CA THR A 110 0.79 -20.37 13.79
C THR A 110 0.72 -20.72 12.31
N LEU A 111 1.79 -21.25 11.73
CA LEU A 111 1.82 -21.72 10.34
C LEU A 111 1.67 -23.24 10.28
N THR A 112 0.68 -23.71 9.55
CA THR A 112 0.43 -25.14 9.31
C THR A 112 0.34 -25.44 7.83
N THR A 113 1.22 -26.29 7.30
CA THR A 113 1.10 -26.78 5.92
C THR A 113 0.10 -27.93 5.86
N LYS A 114 -0.80 -27.89 4.89
CA LYS A 114 -1.77 -28.94 4.58
C LYS A 114 -1.63 -29.39 3.13
N ASP A 115 -1.42 -30.66 2.91
CA ASP A 115 -1.44 -31.24 1.58
C ASP A 115 -2.90 -31.40 1.12
N PRO A 116 -3.33 -30.73 0.02
CA PRO A 116 -4.73 -30.79 -0.44
C PRO A 116 -5.16 -32.19 -0.89
N ASP A 117 -4.23 -33.06 -1.31
CA ASP A 117 -4.57 -34.44 -1.67
C ASP A 117 -4.86 -35.30 -0.43
N LEU A 118 -4.21 -34.99 0.70
CA LEU A 118 -4.44 -35.68 1.96
C LEU A 118 -5.63 -35.12 2.74
N TYR A 119 -5.95 -33.86 2.53
CA TYR A 119 -7.03 -33.13 3.23
C TYR A 119 -7.95 -32.40 2.25
N PRO A 120 -8.62 -33.08 1.31
CA PRO A 120 -9.35 -32.45 0.20
C PRO A 120 -10.54 -31.59 0.64
N THR A 121 -11.10 -31.82 1.83
CA THR A 121 -12.25 -31.04 2.35
C THR A 121 -11.84 -30.03 3.43
N PHE A 122 -10.54 -29.84 3.65
CA PHE A 122 -10.09 -28.94 4.70
C PHE A 122 -10.49 -27.48 4.44
N GLY A 123 -10.46 -27.07 3.17
CA GLY A 123 -10.81 -25.71 2.74
C GLY A 123 -12.30 -25.39 2.78
N ASP A 124 -13.18 -26.39 2.74
CA ASP A 124 -14.64 -26.18 2.60
C ASP A 124 -15.24 -25.29 3.71
N LYS A 125 -14.76 -25.44 4.95
CA LYS A 125 -15.21 -24.62 6.07
C LYS A 125 -14.73 -23.16 6.03
N TYR A 126 -13.80 -22.84 5.14
CA TYR A 126 -13.23 -21.52 4.97
C TYR A 126 -13.59 -20.92 3.61
N GLU A 127 -14.55 -21.49 2.91
CA GLU A 127 -15.00 -21.09 1.57
C GLU A 127 -13.86 -21.07 0.53
N ALA A 128 -12.84 -21.90 0.74
CA ALA A 128 -11.67 -21.96 -0.12
C ALA A 128 -12.02 -22.61 -1.47
N SER A 129 -11.55 -21.99 -2.55
CA SER A 129 -11.66 -22.50 -3.91
C SER A 129 -10.51 -23.46 -4.26
N SER A 130 -10.57 -24.07 -5.43
CA SER A 130 -9.55 -25.03 -5.88
C SER A 130 -8.16 -24.39 -6.13
N ASN A 131 -8.08 -23.08 -6.31
CA ASN A 131 -6.83 -22.33 -6.50
C ASN A 131 -6.40 -21.56 -5.21
N THR A 132 -7.09 -21.78 -4.08
CA THR A 132 -6.68 -21.21 -2.79
C THR A 132 -5.35 -21.81 -2.35
N LEU A 133 -4.39 -20.96 -2.04
CA LEU A 133 -3.06 -21.36 -1.56
C LEU A 133 -2.86 -21.09 -0.07
N LEU A 134 -3.44 -20.02 0.45
CA LEU A 134 -3.38 -19.67 1.86
C LEU A 134 -4.77 -19.50 2.44
N ILE A 135 -4.93 -19.87 3.71
CA ILE A 135 -6.08 -19.51 4.53
C ILE A 135 -5.54 -18.88 5.80
N VAL A 136 -5.97 -17.67 6.08
CA VAL A 136 -5.69 -16.96 7.34
C VAL A 136 -6.95 -17.02 8.18
N SER A 137 -6.86 -17.38 9.45
CA SER A 137 -8.03 -17.58 10.30
C SER A 137 -7.74 -17.19 11.75
N SER A 138 -8.69 -16.55 12.40
CA SER A 138 -8.75 -16.32 13.84
C SER A 138 -10.02 -16.95 14.43
N GLU A 139 -10.33 -16.66 15.69
CA GLU A 139 -11.62 -17.03 16.30
C GLU A 139 -12.79 -16.24 15.68
N LYS A 140 -12.54 -15.05 15.12
CA LYS A 140 -13.56 -14.15 14.57
C LYS A 140 -13.93 -14.50 13.12
N ARG A 141 -12.93 -14.61 12.26
CA ARG A 141 -13.11 -14.68 10.80
C ARG A 141 -12.01 -15.49 10.11
N SER A 142 -12.22 -15.75 8.84
CA SER A 142 -11.20 -16.35 7.98
C SER A 142 -11.19 -15.68 6.60
N LYS A 143 -10.01 -15.62 5.97
CA LYS A 143 -9.83 -15.15 4.59
C LYS A 143 -9.01 -16.18 3.81
N ALA A 144 -9.53 -16.60 2.67
CA ALA A 144 -8.84 -17.46 1.72
C ALA A 144 -8.11 -16.56 0.70
N ILE A 145 -6.90 -16.93 0.30
CA ILE A 145 -6.09 -16.20 -0.68
C ILE A 145 -5.68 -17.18 -1.77
N SER A 146 -5.99 -16.84 -3.01
CA SER A 146 -5.71 -17.66 -4.18
C SER A 146 -4.29 -17.46 -4.73
N VAL A 147 -3.86 -18.36 -5.60
CA VAL A 147 -2.58 -18.24 -6.34
C VAL A 147 -2.58 -17.01 -7.23
N ASP A 148 -3.70 -16.73 -7.90
CA ASP A 148 -3.79 -15.62 -8.87
C ASP A 148 -3.70 -14.26 -8.18
N GLU A 149 -4.26 -14.13 -6.96
CA GLU A 149 -4.09 -12.93 -6.14
C GLU A 149 -2.65 -12.78 -5.65
N LEU A 150 -1.99 -13.87 -5.25
CA LEU A 150 -0.60 -13.84 -4.78
C LEU A 150 0.40 -13.50 -5.89
N TYR A 151 0.09 -13.90 -7.12
CA TYR A 151 0.96 -13.74 -8.28
C TYR A 151 0.23 -13.09 -9.46
N PRO A 152 -0.22 -11.83 -9.33
CA PRO A 152 -0.91 -11.13 -10.41
C PRO A 152 0.05 -10.84 -11.59
N ILE A 153 -0.53 -10.74 -12.79
CA ILE A 153 0.19 -10.39 -14.01
C ILE A 153 0.26 -8.86 -14.12
N ALA A 154 1.49 -8.32 -14.13
CA ALA A 154 1.70 -6.88 -14.20
C ALA A 154 1.39 -6.27 -15.58
N ASN A 155 1.57 -7.04 -16.63
CA ASN A 155 1.38 -6.63 -18.03
C ASN A 155 0.21 -7.38 -18.70
N GLU A 156 -0.90 -7.55 -18.01
CA GLU A 156 -2.02 -8.38 -18.47
C GLU A 156 -2.58 -7.92 -19.83
N MET A 157 -2.68 -6.61 -20.03
CA MET A 157 -3.16 -6.04 -21.28
C MET A 157 -2.21 -6.36 -22.45
N GLU A 158 -0.91 -6.13 -22.26
CA GLU A 158 0.14 -6.39 -23.25
C GLU A 158 0.24 -7.88 -23.55
N ALA A 159 0.19 -8.71 -22.54
CA ALA A 159 0.19 -10.17 -22.68
C ALA A 159 -1.05 -10.67 -23.42
N SER A 160 -2.24 -10.11 -23.10
CA SER A 160 -3.52 -10.54 -23.67
C SER A 160 -3.72 -10.04 -25.11
N TYR A 161 -3.43 -8.76 -25.41
CA TYR A 161 -3.71 -8.15 -26.72
C TYR A 161 -2.55 -8.25 -27.70
N TYR A 162 -1.31 -8.15 -27.23
CA TYR A 162 -0.12 -8.14 -28.10
C TYR A 162 0.66 -9.46 -28.06
N GLY A 163 0.27 -10.41 -27.21
CA GLY A 163 0.91 -11.72 -27.07
C GLY A 163 2.30 -11.63 -26.43
N GLU A 164 2.55 -10.64 -25.62
CA GLU A 164 3.76 -10.53 -24.82
C GLU A 164 3.81 -11.63 -23.74
N THR A 165 5.01 -11.89 -23.24
CA THR A 165 5.16 -12.86 -22.14
C THR A 165 4.57 -12.27 -20.87
N PRO A 166 3.68 -12.99 -20.13
CA PRO A 166 3.17 -12.51 -18.86
C PRO A 166 4.29 -12.25 -17.85
N GLU A 167 4.29 -11.07 -17.27
CA GLU A 167 5.19 -10.66 -16.18
C GLU A 167 4.46 -10.79 -14.87
N TYR A 168 4.92 -11.68 -13.98
CA TYR A 168 4.28 -11.89 -12.69
C TYR A 168 4.92 -11.02 -11.60
N THR A 169 4.08 -10.48 -10.73
CA THR A 169 4.50 -9.82 -9.49
C THR A 169 4.13 -10.66 -8.28
N PHE A 170 4.69 -10.34 -7.12
CA PHE A 170 4.37 -11.00 -5.86
C PHE A 170 3.69 -10.02 -4.90
N ALA A 171 2.41 -10.22 -4.68
CA ALA A 171 1.56 -9.41 -3.80
C ALA A 171 1.43 -10.00 -2.38
N GLY A 172 2.17 -11.07 -2.07
CA GLY A 172 1.96 -11.90 -0.87
C GLY A 172 2.06 -11.13 0.45
N GLU A 173 2.93 -10.11 0.54
CA GLU A 173 3.05 -9.32 1.77
C GLU A 173 1.80 -8.49 2.02
N ASN A 174 1.30 -7.80 0.99
CA ASN A 174 0.09 -7.00 1.08
C ASN A 174 -1.12 -7.84 1.46
N LEU A 175 -1.36 -8.92 0.73
CA LEU A 175 -2.50 -9.82 0.95
C LEU A 175 -2.46 -10.47 2.33
N LEU A 176 -1.28 -10.91 2.77
CA LEU A 176 -1.14 -11.56 4.07
C LEU A 176 -1.33 -10.58 5.23
N ALA A 177 -0.80 -9.35 5.10
CA ALA A 177 -0.99 -8.31 6.11
C ALA A 177 -2.46 -7.89 6.20
N ASN A 178 -3.13 -7.64 5.05
CA ASN A 178 -4.56 -7.35 5.02
C ASN A 178 -5.42 -8.51 5.54
N ALA A 179 -5.05 -9.77 5.27
CA ALA A 179 -5.77 -10.91 5.79
C ALA A 179 -5.61 -11.07 7.31
N VAL A 180 -4.41 -10.82 7.86
CA VAL A 180 -4.19 -10.81 9.31
C VAL A 180 -5.01 -9.71 9.97
N ASP A 181 -4.99 -8.50 9.42
CA ASP A 181 -5.80 -7.38 9.90
C ASP A 181 -7.29 -7.73 9.86
N TYR A 182 -7.79 -8.20 8.72
CA TYR A 182 -9.19 -8.62 8.55
C TYR A 182 -9.67 -9.61 9.59
N VAL A 183 -8.87 -10.64 9.88
CA VAL A 183 -9.31 -11.71 10.80
C VAL A 183 -9.21 -11.31 12.26
N THR A 184 -8.47 -10.24 12.61
CA THR A 184 -8.26 -9.81 13.99
C THR A 184 -9.02 -8.54 14.37
N THR A 185 -9.32 -7.66 13.41
CA THR A 185 -10.06 -6.42 13.64
C THR A 185 -11.44 -6.69 14.25
N GLU A 186 -11.84 -5.91 15.27
CA GLU A 186 -13.15 -6.03 15.94
C GLU A 186 -14.26 -5.58 14.99
N HIS A 187 -14.14 -4.40 14.44
CA HIS A 187 -15.11 -3.76 13.56
C HIS A 187 -14.51 -3.56 12.17
N LEU A 188 -15.22 -4.06 11.16
CA LEU A 188 -14.89 -3.77 9.76
C LEU A 188 -15.66 -2.54 9.33
N PRO A 189 -14.98 -1.53 8.78
CA PRO A 189 -15.67 -0.34 8.30
C PRO A 189 -16.72 -0.67 7.24
N THR A 190 -17.87 0.00 7.31
CA THR A 190 -18.95 -0.12 6.34
C THR A 190 -19.16 1.19 5.61
N VAL A 191 -19.00 1.16 4.30
CA VAL A 191 -19.31 2.26 3.38
C VAL A 191 -20.71 2.04 2.83
N TYR A 192 -21.60 2.98 3.07
CA TYR A 192 -22.94 2.97 2.46
C TYR A 192 -22.93 3.80 1.17
N ASN A 193 -23.15 3.14 0.04
CA ASN A 193 -23.30 3.79 -1.26
C ASN A 193 -24.72 4.30 -1.42
N LEU A 194 -24.88 5.64 -1.48
CA LEU A 194 -26.20 6.25 -1.67
C LEU A 194 -26.76 5.91 -3.05
N THR A 195 -28.05 5.57 -3.09
CA THR A 195 -28.79 5.23 -4.29
C THR A 195 -30.19 5.87 -4.26
N GLY A 196 -30.73 6.20 -5.43
CA GLY A 196 -32.10 6.73 -5.56
C GLY A 196 -32.24 7.95 -6.46
N GLU A 197 -31.16 8.71 -6.64
CA GLU A 197 -31.15 9.93 -7.46
C GLU A 197 -30.30 9.75 -8.74
N ASN A 198 -30.22 8.49 -9.23
CA ASN A 198 -29.46 8.09 -10.40
C ASN A 198 -27.96 8.40 -10.28
N GLU A 199 -27.41 8.06 -9.14
CA GLU A 199 -25.98 8.16 -8.84
C GLU A 199 -25.16 7.27 -9.79
N VAL A 200 -23.92 7.64 -10.01
CA VAL A 200 -22.97 6.81 -10.77
C VAL A 200 -22.75 5.50 -10.01
N ALA A 201 -23.03 4.37 -10.67
CA ALA A 201 -22.89 3.06 -10.05
C ALA A 201 -21.41 2.71 -9.81
N LEU A 202 -21.14 2.12 -8.66
CA LEU A 202 -19.83 1.53 -8.38
C LEU A 202 -19.69 0.26 -9.21
N ASP A 203 -18.65 0.19 -10.02
CA ASP A 203 -18.30 -1.02 -10.74
C ASP A 203 -17.62 -2.07 -9.84
N ASP A 204 -17.40 -3.26 -10.38
CA ASP A 204 -16.80 -4.36 -9.64
C ASP A 204 -15.34 -4.07 -9.26
N THR A 205 -14.61 -3.25 -10.03
CA THR A 205 -13.22 -2.86 -9.72
C THR A 205 -13.16 -2.02 -8.44
N ILE A 206 -14.05 -1.03 -8.33
CA ILE A 206 -14.12 -0.19 -7.12
C ILE A 206 -14.61 -1.00 -5.91
N LYS A 207 -15.61 -1.86 -6.10
CA LYS A 207 -16.08 -2.74 -5.02
C LYS A 207 -14.98 -3.69 -4.54
N SER A 208 -14.22 -4.28 -5.47
CA SER A 208 -13.09 -5.13 -5.13
C SER A 208 -12.01 -4.34 -4.37
N LEU A 209 -11.69 -3.12 -4.81
CA LEU A 209 -10.72 -2.26 -4.14
C LEU A 209 -11.07 -2.04 -2.65
N LEU A 210 -12.34 -1.77 -2.36
CA LEU A 210 -12.81 -1.58 -0.99
C LEU A 210 -12.81 -2.91 -0.20
N THR A 211 -13.28 -4.00 -0.82
CA THR A 211 -13.28 -5.33 -0.19
C THR A 211 -11.87 -5.83 0.11
N ASP A 212 -10.91 -5.56 -0.77
CA ASP A 212 -9.50 -5.91 -0.57
C ASP A 212 -8.85 -5.09 0.55
N ALA A 213 -9.38 -3.86 0.77
CA ALA A 213 -9.03 -3.03 1.92
C ALA A 213 -9.84 -3.38 3.20
N ASN A 214 -10.55 -4.52 3.21
CA ASN A 214 -11.40 -4.98 4.32
C ASN A 214 -12.56 -4.03 4.67
N ILE A 215 -13.07 -3.29 3.71
CA ILE A 215 -14.20 -2.37 3.84
C ILE A 215 -15.44 -3.03 3.23
N SER A 216 -16.53 -3.12 4.01
CA SER A 216 -17.83 -3.57 3.51
C SER A 216 -18.50 -2.45 2.71
N VAL A 217 -19.20 -2.81 1.63
CA VAL A 217 -19.98 -1.86 0.82
C VAL A 217 -21.43 -2.31 0.76
N GLU A 218 -22.33 -1.45 1.21
CA GLU A 218 -23.77 -1.68 1.16
C GLU A 218 -24.49 -0.54 0.44
N ASP A 219 -25.58 -0.85 -0.27
CA ASP A 219 -26.41 0.17 -0.92
C ASP A 219 -27.43 0.74 0.07
N LEU A 220 -27.56 2.08 0.11
CA LEU A 220 -28.51 2.80 0.94
C LEU A 220 -29.44 3.68 0.10
N ASN A 221 -30.75 3.53 0.27
CA ASN A 221 -31.73 4.40 -0.36
C ASN A 221 -32.49 5.23 0.69
N LEU A 222 -32.10 6.51 0.83
CA LEU A 222 -32.71 7.44 1.79
C LEU A 222 -34.11 7.91 1.40
N LEU A 223 -34.62 7.59 0.19
CA LEU A 223 -36.02 7.78 -0.16
C LEU A 223 -36.94 6.81 0.58
N THR A 224 -36.41 5.64 0.95
CA THR A 224 -37.17 4.56 1.61
C THR A 224 -36.71 4.27 3.03
N THR A 225 -35.56 4.75 3.44
CA THR A 225 -34.98 4.56 4.77
C THR A 225 -35.10 5.84 5.59
N ASP A 226 -35.47 5.76 6.85
CA ASP A 226 -35.76 6.91 7.70
C ASP A 226 -34.51 7.73 8.07
N GLN A 227 -33.33 7.07 8.16
CA GLN A 227 -32.06 7.70 8.52
C GLN A 227 -30.88 6.89 7.93
N VAL A 228 -29.67 7.47 7.97
CA VAL A 228 -28.43 6.72 7.71
C VAL A 228 -28.24 5.71 8.85
N PRO A 229 -27.86 4.44 8.54
CA PRO A 229 -27.61 3.44 9.58
C PRO A 229 -26.52 3.85 10.57
N GLU A 230 -26.63 3.37 11.82
CA GLU A 230 -25.69 3.70 12.90
C GLU A 230 -24.29 3.09 12.70
N ASP A 231 -24.20 2.02 11.93
CA ASP A 231 -22.96 1.33 11.53
C ASP A 231 -22.36 1.89 10.23
N CYS A 232 -22.79 3.06 9.79
CA CYS A 232 -22.24 3.76 8.64
C CYS A 232 -20.95 4.49 9.05
N ASP A 233 -19.78 3.97 8.66
CA ASP A 233 -18.50 4.65 8.88
C ASP A 233 -18.24 5.73 7.83
N CYS A 234 -18.74 5.54 6.60
CA CYS A 234 -18.67 6.55 5.55
C CYS A 234 -19.85 6.43 4.59
N LEU A 235 -20.51 7.56 4.33
CA LEU A 235 -21.55 7.69 3.32
C LEU A 235 -20.91 8.10 1.99
N LEU A 236 -21.04 7.27 0.96
CA LEU A 236 -20.55 7.55 -0.38
C LEU A 236 -21.69 8.11 -1.24
N ILE A 237 -21.51 9.33 -1.75
CA ILE A 237 -22.45 10.02 -2.66
C ILE A 237 -21.78 10.16 -4.02
N SER A 238 -22.13 9.26 -4.95
CA SER A 238 -21.44 9.09 -6.22
C SER A 238 -22.11 9.90 -7.34
N ALA A 239 -21.93 11.21 -7.34
CA ALA A 239 -22.32 12.11 -8.43
C ALA A 239 -23.80 11.94 -8.89
N PRO A 240 -24.79 12.31 -8.07
CA PRO A 240 -26.19 12.16 -8.39
C PRO A 240 -26.58 12.96 -9.66
N GLU A 241 -27.42 12.37 -10.53
CA GLU A 241 -27.93 13.04 -11.73
C GLU A 241 -29.19 13.90 -11.43
N TYR A 242 -29.92 13.51 -10.38
CA TYR A 242 -31.10 14.25 -9.93
C TYR A 242 -30.85 14.92 -8.59
N ASP A 243 -31.51 16.08 -8.37
CA ASP A 243 -31.41 16.77 -7.08
C ASP A 243 -32.08 15.94 -5.96
N PHE A 244 -31.51 15.94 -4.80
CA PHE A 244 -32.13 15.35 -3.62
C PHE A 244 -33.51 16.00 -3.35
N ASN A 245 -34.41 15.22 -2.78
CA ASN A 245 -35.53 15.88 -2.13
C ASN A 245 -35.05 16.53 -0.81
N LYS A 246 -35.83 17.46 -0.28
CA LYS A 246 -35.44 18.19 0.95
C LYS A 246 -35.23 17.27 2.16
N GLU A 247 -36.00 16.20 2.25
CA GLU A 247 -35.93 15.25 3.37
C GLU A 247 -34.63 14.45 3.29
N THR A 248 -34.24 13.96 2.12
CA THR A 248 -32.94 13.28 1.90
C THR A 248 -31.75 14.17 2.30
N ALA A 249 -31.74 15.44 1.83
CA ALA A 249 -30.70 16.38 2.20
C ALA A 249 -30.63 16.61 3.73
N GLN A 250 -31.79 16.71 4.40
CA GLN A 250 -31.84 16.87 5.85
C GLN A 250 -31.33 15.62 6.60
N LYS A 251 -31.63 14.42 6.12
CA LYS A 251 -31.10 13.16 6.70
C LYS A 251 -29.57 13.09 6.61
N ILE A 252 -29.02 13.49 5.44
CA ILE A 252 -27.56 13.54 5.22
C ILE A 252 -26.92 14.59 6.15
N ILE A 253 -27.46 15.82 6.18
CA ILE A 253 -26.94 16.88 7.06
C ILE A 253 -27.02 16.48 8.53
N LYS A 254 -28.09 15.81 8.95
CA LYS A 254 -28.22 15.32 10.32
C LYS A 254 -27.15 14.28 10.64
N TYR A 255 -26.97 13.26 9.77
CA TYR A 255 -25.93 12.24 9.94
C TYR A 255 -24.54 12.85 10.08
N LEU A 256 -24.21 13.82 9.23
CA LEU A 256 -22.93 14.52 9.31
C LEU A 256 -22.77 15.32 10.60
N LYS A 257 -23.83 16.01 11.06
CA LYS A 257 -23.81 16.74 12.34
C LYS A 257 -23.66 15.84 13.57
N ASP A 258 -24.12 14.61 13.46
CA ASP A 258 -23.98 13.60 14.53
C ASP A 258 -22.58 12.94 14.52
N GLY A 259 -21.62 13.46 13.73
CA GLY A 259 -20.24 12.96 13.63
C GLY A 259 -20.03 11.91 12.54
N GLY A 260 -20.93 11.78 11.57
CA GLY A 260 -20.78 10.88 10.44
C GLY A 260 -19.80 11.42 9.37
N ASN A 261 -19.24 10.53 8.54
CA ASN A 261 -18.28 10.88 7.49
C ASN A 261 -18.88 10.66 6.10
N ALA A 262 -18.47 11.48 5.12
CA ALA A 262 -18.96 11.30 3.75
C ALA A 262 -17.92 11.62 2.68
N LEU A 263 -17.90 10.82 1.62
CA LEU A 263 -17.24 11.13 0.35
C LEU A 263 -18.30 11.55 -0.67
N ILE A 264 -18.18 12.77 -1.16
CA ILE A 264 -19.14 13.38 -2.09
C ILE A 264 -18.45 13.67 -3.41
N MET A 265 -18.95 13.10 -4.48
CA MET A 265 -18.51 13.40 -5.83
C MET A 265 -19.61 14.16 -6.57
N ALA A 266 -19.19 15.10 -7.39
CA ALA A 266 -20.09 15.87 -8.25
C ALA A 266 -19.95 15.43 -9.71
N GLN A 267 -20.93 15.83 -10.54
CA GLN A 267 -20.81 15.81 -12.00
C GLN A 267 -21.44 17.06 -12.59
N TYR A 268 -20.87 17.54 -13.66
CA TYR A 268 -21.43 18.65 -14.40
C TYR A 268 -22.59 18.19 -15.29
N LEU A 269 -23.78 18.65 -15.01
CA LEU A 269 -25.04 18.27 -15.69
C LEU A 269 -25.52 19.29 -16.72
N GLY A 270 -24.73 20.32 -16.99
CA GLY A 270 -25.10 21.43 -17.89
C GLY A 270 -25.58 22.69 -17.15
N GLU A 271 -25.66 23.79 -17.87
CA GLU A 271 -25.95 25.14 -17.30
C GLU A 271 -27.32 25.26 -16.66
N ASP A 272 -28.31 24.58 -17.24
CA ASP A 272 -29.75 24.71 -16.86
C ASP A 272 -30.12 23.77 -15.68
N LYS A 273 -29.22 22.88 -15.26
CA LYS A 273 -29.50 21.93 -14.19
C LYS A 273 -29.15 22.54 -12.83
N GLU A 274 -30.17 22.74 -12.03
CA GLU A 274 -29.98 23.21 -10.65
C GLU A 274 -30.21 22.08 -9.66
N MET A 275 -29.33 22.00 -8.64
CA MET A 275 -29.32 20.97 -7.61
C MET A 275 -29.33 21.62 -6.20
N PRO A 276 -30.38 22.40 -5.85
CA PRO A 276 -30.35 23.20 -4.63
C PRO A 276 -30.29 22.38 -3.32
N ASN A 277 -30.91 21.20 -3.29
CA ASN A 277 -30.87 20.36 -2.10
C ASN A 277 -29.51 19.63 -1.96
N PHE A 278 -28.92 19.13 -3.04
CA PHE A 278 -27.57 18.62 -3.06
C PHE A 278 -26.56 19.70 -2.62
N MET A 279 -26.68 20.91 -3.21
CA MET A 279 -25.84 22.06 -2.85
C MET A 279 -25.97 22.42 -1.37
N SER A 280 -27.18 22.33 -0.78
CA SER A 280 -27.40 22.65 0.64
C SER A 280 -26.59 21.72 1.58
N VAL A 281 -26.28 20.50 1.18
CA VAL A 281 -25.38 19.60 1.93
C VAL A 281 -23.96 20.14 1.93
N LEU A 282 -23.45 20.54 0.76
CA LEU A 282 -22.10 21.11 0.61
C LEU A 282 -21.97 22.45 1.35
N GLU A 283 -22.96 23.31 1.22
CA GLU A 283 -23.01 24.64 1.85
C GLU A 283 -23.05 24.53 3.39
N ALA A 284 -23.71 23.50 3.94
CA ALA A 284 -23.69 23.22 5.38
C ALA A 284 -22.28 22.92 5.90
N TYR A 285 -21.35 22.53 5.03
CA TYR A 285 -19.95 22.24 5.34
C TYR A 285 -18.98 23.22 4.67
N GLY A 286 -19.45 24.42 4.38
CA GLY A 286 -18.62 25.56 4.04
C GLY A 286 -18.08 25.62 2.63
N VAL A 287 -18.59 24.78 1.72
CA VAL A 287 -18.19 24.78 0.31
C VAL A 287 -19.40 24.79 -0.63
N THR A 288 -19.16 25.21 -1.87
CA THR A 288 -20.18 25.18 -2.94
C THR A 288 -19.50 24.86 -4.26
N LEU A 289 -20.23 24.33 -5.24
CA LEU A 289 -19.74 24.15 -6.59
C LEU A 289 -20.01 25.40 -7.42
N GLU A 290 -19.00 25.88 -8.14
CA GLU A 290 -19.22 26.99 -9.08
C GLU A 290 -19.87 26.49 -10.37
N LYS A 291 -20.70 27.32 -10.99
CA LYS A 291 -21.37 26.99 -12.27
C LYS A 291 -20.33 26.91 -13.39
N GLY A 292 -20.37 25.83 -14.17
CA GLY A 292 -19.48 25.61 -15.31
C GLY A 292 -18.44 24.54 -15.08
N LEU A 293 -17.52 24.45 -16.00
CA LEU A 293 -16.37 23.52 -15.96
C LEU A 293 -15.05 24.27 -15.86
N VAL A 294 -14.10 23.67 -15.19
CA VAL A 294 -12.74 24.15 -15.14
C VAL A 294 -12.00 23.67 -16.38
N TYR A 295 -11.30 24.58 -17.05
CA TYR A 295 -10.42 24.35 -18.19
C TYR A 295 -9.00 24.68 -17.78
N GLU A 296 -8.09 23.71 -17.93
CA GLU A 296 -6.66 23.94 -17.66
C GLU A 296 -6.01 24.62 -18.87
N GLY A 297 -5.33 25.75 -18.62
CA GLY A 297 -4.62 26.51 -19.64
C GLY A 297 -3.20 25.98 -19.90
N ASN A 298 -2.55 25.39 -18.89
CA ASN A 298 -1.23 24.84 -18.99
C ASN A 298 -1.24 23.45 -19.61
N ALA A 299 -0.67 23.31 -20.81
CA ALA A 299 -0.64 22.06 -21.55
C ALA A 299 0.08 20.90 -20.81
N SER A 300 0.98 21.20 -19.88
CA SER A 300 1.67 20.15 -19.06
C SER A 300 0.77 19.58 -17.97
N ASN A 301 -0.32 20.24 -17.68
CA ASN A 301 -1.31 19.84 -16.67
C ASN A 301 -2.62 19.36 -17.31
N THR A 302 -2.60 19.00 -18.61
CA THR A 302 -3.72 18.38 -19.33
C THR A 302 -3.36 16.99 -19.80
N TYR A 303 -4.33 16.08 -19.82
CA TYR A 303 -4.16 14.76 -20.40
C TYR A 303 -4.49 14.81 -21.90
N ASN A 304 -3.56 14.32 -22.73
CA ASN A 304 -3.67 14.31 -24.19
C ASN A 304 -4.01 15.69 -24.83
N GLY A 305 -3.72 16.79 -24.13
CA GLY A 305 -4.01 18.14 -24.61
C GLY A 305 -5.49 18.57 -24.51
N ASN A 306 -6.33 17.75 -23.89
CA ASN A 306 -7.71 18.13 -23.61
C ASN A 306 -7.77 18.99 -22.33
N LYS A 307 -8.26 20.21 -22.46
CA LYS A 307 -8.28 21.20 -21.38
C LYS A 307 -9.22 20.84 -20.22
N THR A 308 -10.22 19.99 -20.45
CA THR A 308 -11.14 19.49 -19.41
C THR A 308 -10.68 18.20 -18.75
N ASP A 309 -9.60 17.60 -19.28
CA ASP A 309 -8.97 16.42 -18.72
C ASP A 309 -7.72 16.88 -17.92
N ILE A 310 -7.97 17.31 -16.71
CA ILE A 310 -7.01 18.05 -15.89
C ILE A 310 -6.13 17.09 -15.11
N LEU A 311 -4.81 17.33 -15.13
CA LEU A 311 -3.82 16.75 -14.23
C LEU A 311 -3.48 17.78 -13.15
N PRO A 312 -4.29 17.91 -12.10
CA PRO A 312 -4.12 18.97 -11.11
C PRO A 312 -2.84 18.82 -10.29
N GLU A 313 -2.45 19.90 -9.62
CA GLU A 313 -1.43 19.88 -8.61
C GLU A 313 -1.97 19.23 -7.34
N THR A 314 -1.23 18.26 -6.81
CA THR A 314 -1.59 17.54 -5.59
C THR A 314 -0.98 18.27 -4.39
N MET A 315 -1.81 18.74 -3.47
CA MET A 315 -1.37 19.39 -2.24
C MET A 315 -0.96 18.33 -1.21
N SER A 316 0.05 18.64 -0.38
CA SER A 316 0.52 17.69 0.64
C SER A 316 -0.37 17.76 1.87
N THR A 317 -1.24 16.76 2.04
CA THR A 317 -2.12 16.55 3.19
C THR A 317 -1.96 15.12 3.70
N GLU A 318 -2.64 14.75 4.76
CA GLU A 318 -2.68 13.39 5.27
C GLU A 318 -3.18 12.40 4.20
N ILE A 319 -4.25 12.75 3.47
CA ILE A 319 -4.85 11.91 2.42
C ILE A 319 -3.93 11.73 1.21
N THR A 320 -3.15 12.74 0.87
CA THR A 320 -2.40 12.80 -0.41
C THR A 320 -0.90 12.59 -0.26
N SER A 321 -0.42 12.33 0.96
CA SER A 321 1.01 12.17 1.27
C SER A 321 1.72 11.14 0.39
N ASP A 322 1.08 10.02 0.15
CA ASP A 322 1.63 8.93 -0.66
C ASP A 322 1.70 9.30 -2.15
N MET A 323 0.67 9.98 -2.66
CA MET A 323 0.66 10.49 -4.03
C MET A 323 1.79 11.50 -4.24
N VAL A 324 1.97 12.43 -3.31
CA VAL A 324 3.04 13.44 -3.37
C VAL A 324 4.42 12.77 -3.32
N SER A 325 4.60 11.80 -2.43
CA SER A 325 5.86 11.05 -2.29
C SER A 325 6.20 10.24 -3.54
N ALA A 326 5.19 9.69 -4.21
CA ALA A 326 5.33 8.94 -5.46
C ALA A 326 5.37 9.85 -6.71
N ASN A 327 5.24 11.18 -6.57
CA ASN A 327 5.02 12.12 -7.67
C ASN A 327 3.87 11.68 -8.61
N ALA A 328 2.82 11.09 -8.02
CA ALA A 328 1.66 10.59 -8.71
C ALA A 328 0.64 11.71 -8.96
N LYS A 329 -0.03 11.67 -10.10
CA LYS A 329 -1.07 12.66 -10.45
C LYS A 329 -2.41 11.96 -10.60
N ALA A 330 -3.47 12.58 -10.08
CA ALA A 330 -4.83 12.21 -10.42
C ALA A 330 -5.23 12.82 -11.76
N LEU A 331 -6.20 12.20 -12.45
CA LEU A 331 -6.85 12.76 -13.63
C LEU A 331 -8.28 13.16 -13.26
N MET A 332 -8.62 14.42 -13.43
CA MET A 332 -9.95 14.99 -13.18
C MET A 332 -10.58 15.38 -14.50
N VAL A 333 -11.59 14.65 -14.93
CA VAL A 333 -12.30 14.89 -16.21
C VAL A 333 -13.59 15.67 -15.93
N ASN A 334 -13.82 16.73 -16.69
CA ASN A 334 -15.01 17.60 -16.56
C ASN A 334 -15.26 18.05 -15.11
N ALA A 335 -14.22 18.49 -14.42
CA ALA A 335 -14.33 18.91 -13.04
C ALA A 335 -14.99 20.28 -12.89
N GLN A 336 -15.85 20.40 -11.87
CA GLN A 336 -16.37 21.69 -11.37
C GLN A 336 -15.41 22.24 -10.31
N SER A 337 -15.33 23.55 -10.22
CA SER A 337 -14.61 24.25 -9.15
C SER A 337 -15.36 24.13 -7.83
N ILE A 338 -14.62 23.84 -6.77
CA ILE A 338 -15.12 23.85 -5.40
C ILE A 338 -14.67 25.15 -4.74
N LYS A 339 -15.64 25.96 -4.34
CA LYS A 339 -15.39 27.26 -3.73
C LYS A 339 -15.71 27.24 -2.27
N GLN A 340 -14.75 27.69 -1.46
CA GLN A 340 -14.97 27.88 -0.03
C GLN A 340 -15.86 29.10 0.23
N LEU A 341 -16.84 28.96 1.11
CA LEU A 341 -17.70 30.04 1.55
C LEU A 341 -16.96 30.96 2.52
N LYS A 342 -17.38 32.25 2.56
CA LYS A 342 -16.68 33.25 3.36
C LYS A 342 -17.05 33.25 4.85
N ASP A 343 -18.31 32.87 5.13
CA ASP A 343 -18.89 32.92 6.46
C ASP A 343 -19.07 31.50 7.02
N ASN A 344 -17.94 30.79 7.20
CA ASN A 344 -17.93 29.44 7.77
C ASN A 344 -17.86 29.52 9.31
N ARG A 345 -18.41 28.50 9.97
CA ARG A 345 -18.23 28.34 11.41
C ARG A 345 -16.78 28.00 11.76
N ASP A 346 -16.35 28.42 12.94
CA ASP A 346 -14.95 28.29 13.40
C ASP A 346 -14.51 26.83 13.60
N THR A 347 -15.45 25.88 13.71
CA THR A 347 -15.19 24.42 13.85
C THR A 347 -14.79 23.75 12.54
N LEU A 348 -15.05 24.42 11.38
CA LEU A 348 -14.72 23.89 10.07
C LEU A 348 -13.27 24.19 9.66
N LYS A 349 -12.54 23.16 9.30
CA LYS A 349 -11.23 23.26 8.65
C LYS A 349 -11.34 22.67 7.24
N ILE A 350 -10.98 23.44 6.22
CA ILE A 350 -11.05 23.04 4.81
C ILE A 350 -9.63 23.01 4.26
N GLU A 351 -9.20 21.86 3.75
CA GLU A 351 -7.88 21.66 3.15
C GLU A 351 -8.04 21.30 1.66
N THR A 352 -7.31 21.99 0.80
CA THR A 352 -7.25 21.66 -0.62
C THR A 352 -6.46 20.39 -0.86
N LEU A 353 -7.02 19.43 -1.59
CA LEU A 353 -6.35 18.20 -1.99
C LEU A 353 -5.78 18.32 -3.40
N LEU A 354 -6.60 18.79 -4.34
CA LEU A 354 -6.25 18.97 -5.74
C LEU A 354 -6.65 20.37 -6.20
N THR A 355 -5.72 21.06 -6.89
CA THR A 355 -5.94 22.38 -7.44
C THR A 355 -5.36 22.51 -8.84
N THR A 356 -5.91 23.41 -9.67
CA THR A 356 -5.38 23.70 -11.00
C THR A 356 -4.24 24.70 -10.96
N THR A 357 -3.58 24.91 -12.10
CA THR A 357 -2.61 25.99 -12.24
C THR A 357 -3.29 27.37 -12.28
N ASN A 358 -2.52 28.43 -12.13
CA ASN A 358 -3.02 29.80 -12.28
C ASN A 358 -3.43 30.16 -13.73
N GLU A 359 -3.11 29.32 -14.70
CA GLU A 359 -3.48 29.50 -16.11
C GLU A 359 -4.87 28.90 -16.44
N ALA A 360 -5.48 28.24 -15.46
CA ALA A 360 -6.82 27.66 -15.63
C ALA A 360 -7.90 28.76 -15.67
N TYR A 361 -9.05 28.42 -16.22
CA TYR A 361 -10.21 29.30 -16.29
C TYR A 361 -11.51 28.53 -16.12
N LEU A 362 -12.50 29.18 -15.53
CA LEU A 362 -13.84 28.62 -15.31
C LEU A 362 -14.76 29.09 -16.45
N LYS A 363 -15.30 28.14 -17.20
CA LYS A 363 -16.17 28.37 -18.32
C LYS A 363 -17.59 27.99 -17.96
N THR A 364 -18.49 29.00 -17.90
CA THR A 364 -19.91 28.80 -17.53
C THR A 364 -20.70 28.24 -18.69
N ASP A 365 -20.38 28.61 -19.93
CA ASP A 365 -20.92 28.06 -21.18
C ASP A 365 -20.13 26.84 -21.64
N ALA A 366 -19.90 25.91 -20.73
CA ALA A 366 -18.97 24.80 -20.84
C ALA A 366 -19.20 24.01 -22.13
N TYR A 367 -19.33 23.60 -22.93
CA TYR A 367 -19.48 22.97 -24.22
C TYR A 367 -19.73 23.91 -25.38
N ALA A 368 -19.81 25.23 -25.12
CA ALA A 368 -19.84 26.19 -26.23
C ALA A 368 -18.51 26.17 -26.97
N LYS A 369 -18.57 25.95 -28.27
CA LYS A 369 -17.41 25.94 -29.16
C LYS A 369 -17.37 27.23 -29.95
N ASP A 370 -16.19 27.78 -30.17
CA ASP A 370 -15.97 28.85 -31.13
C ASP A 370 -16.21 28.39 -32.57
N ASP A 371 -16.09 29.32 -33.53
CA ASP A 371 -16.26 29.03 -34.96
C ASP A 371 -15.29 27.96 -35.50
N ASP A 372 -14.17 27.75 -34.81
CA ASP A 372 -13.16 26.72 -35.11
C ASP A 372 -13.44 25.39 -34.41
N GLY A 373 -14.48 25.28 -33.59
CA GLY A 373 -14.86 24.08 -32.84
C GLY A 373 -14.05 23.86 -31.58
N LYS A 374 -13.32 24.86 -31.10
CA LYS A 374 -12.51 24.84 -29.89
C LYS A 374 -13.24 25.53 -28.74
N ALA A 375 -13.07 25.00 -27.55
CA ALA A 375 -13.51 25.64 -26.31
C ALA A 375 -12.39 26.54 -25.77
N GLU A 376 -12.24 27.73 -26.35
CA GLU A 376 -11.25 28.70 -25.87
C GLU A 376 -11.82 29.62 -24.80
N LYS A 377 -10.92 30.22 -24.01
CA LYS A 377 -11.28 31.22 -22.99
C LYS A 377 -11.98 32.40 -23.63
N ALA A 378 -13.16 32.74 -23.12
CA ALA A 378 -13.92 33.91 -23.53
C ALA A 378 -13.63 35.16 -22.67
N GLU A 379 -13.99 36.34 -23.16
CA GLU A 379 -13.94 37.56 -22.38
C GLU A 379 -14.97 37.48 -21.23
N GLY A 380 -14.52 37.45 -19.98
CA GLY A 380 -15.38 37.35 -18.79
C GLY A 380 -15.27 36.01 -18.05
N ASP A 381 -14.61 34.98 -18.63
CA ASP A 381 -14.32 33.77 -17.90
C ASP A 381 -13.36 34.08 -16.75
N ALA A 382 -13.67 33.59 -15.55
CA ALA A 382 -12.78 33.75 -14.38
C ALA A 382 -11.51 32.96 -14.61
N GLU A 383 -10.35 33.58 -14.30
CA GLU A 383 -9.03 32.97 -14.47
C GLU A 383 -8.33 32.87 -13.11
N GLY A 384 -7.61 31.80 -12.89
CA GLY A 384 -6.85 31.55 -11.66
C GLY A 384 -6.75 30.08 -11.32
N SER A 385 -6.30 29.79 -10.12
CA SER A 385 -6.30 28.45 -9.56
C SER A 385 -7.68 28.10 -9.03
N PHE A 386 -8.14 26.88 -9.30
CA PHE A 386 -9.44 26.34 -8.87
C PHE A 386 -9.24 25.04 -8.12
N ASP A 387 -9.84 24.95 -6.94
CA ASP A 387 -9.85 23.69 -6.18
C ASP A 387 -10.85 22.73 -6.85
N VAL A 388 -10.40 21.50 -7.12
CA VAL A 388 -11.20 20.44 -7.72
C VAL A 388 -11.38 19.23 -6.81
N ALA A 389 -10.67 19.20 -5.66
CA ALA A 389 -10.92 18.30 -4.56
C ALA A 389 -10.50 18.95 -3.24
N VAL A 390 -11.31 18.77 -2.20
CA VAL A 390 -11.05 19.31 -0.85
C VAL A 390 -11.39 18.26 0.22
N ALA A 391 -10.68 18.32 1.35
CA ALA A 391 -11.04 17.64 2.59
C ALA A 391 -11.57 18.66 3.60
N ILE A 392 -12.55 18.26 4.38
CA ILE A 392 -13.19 19.10 5.39
C ILE A 392 -13.26 18.31 6.68
N THR A 393 -12.83 18.91 7.77
CA THR A 393 -13.06 18.41 9.12
C THR A 393 -13.93 19.38 9.92
N ASP A 394 -14.78 18.84 10.78
CA ASP A 394 -15.67 19.64 11.61
C ASP A 394 -15.75 19.06 13.02
N SER A 395 -15.32 19.84 13.99
CA SER A 395 -15.35 19.49 15.41
C SER A 395 -16.66 19.87 16.11
N GLU A 396 -17.73 20.26 15.37
CA GLU A 396 -19.02 20.67 15.96
C GLU A 396 -19.66 19.52 16.78
N ALA A 397 -19.48 18.26 16.36
CA ALA A 397 -20.02 17.11 17.05
C ALA A 397 -19.47 16.97 18.49
N ASN A 398 -18.20 17.34 18.72
CA ASN A 398 -17.60 17.36 20.06
C ASN A 398 -18.20 18.45 20.93
N ALA A 399 -18.41 19.64 20.41
CA ALA A 399 -19.00 20.74 21.14
C ALA A 399 -20.44 20.45 21.61
N ALA A 400 -21.22 19.74 20.77
CA ALA A 400 -22.58 19.34 21.11
C ALA A 400 -22.62 18.29 22.25
N SER A 401 -21.68 17.36 22.28
CA SER A 401 -21.58 16.34 23.35
C SER A 401 -21.17 16.92 24.70
N GLU A 402 -20.35 17.97 24.72
CA GLU A 402 -19.97 18.68 25.94
C GLU A 402 -21.15 19.49 26.53
N GLU A 403 -22.04 20.07 25.71
CA GLU A 403 -23.21 20.83 26.17
C GLU A 403 -24.32 19.92 26.77
N GLU A 404 -24.45 18.68 26.31
CA GLU A 404 -25.45 17.74 26.84
C GLU A 404 -25.06 17.11 28.20
N GLY A 405 -23.84 17.33 28.68
CA GLY A 405 -23.39 16.98 30.04
C GLY A 405 -23.23 15.49 30.29
N GLU A 406 -23.14 14.67 29.29
CA GLU A 406 -22.85 13.23 29.39
C GLU A 406 -21.34 12.93 29.49
N VAL A 407 -20.64 13.60 30.39
CA VAL A 407 -19.28 13.20 30.77
C VAL A 407 -19.37 12.07 31.80
N SER A 408 -19.48 10.83 31.31
CA SER A 408 -19.18 9.67 32.16
C SER A 408 -17.66 9.55 32.26
N GLU A 409 -17.11 9.54 33.45
CA GLU A 409 -15.67 9.45 33.75
C GLU A 409 -14.98 8.15 33.24
N GLU A 410 -15.67 7.29 32.50
CA GLU A 410 -15.18 6.04 31.91
C GLU A 410 -15.50 5.87 30.39
N ALA A 411 -15.99 6.91 29.71
CA ALA A 411 -16.14 6.84 28.27
C ALA A 411 -14.79 7.13 27.61
N ASP A 412 -14.38 6.21 26.76
CA ASP A 412 -13.28 6.39 25.80
C ASP A 412 -13.57 7.69 25.02
N THR A 413 -12.87 8.77 25.36
CA THR A 413 -13.06 10.10 24.75
C THR A 413 -12.38 10.13 23.39
N THR A 414 -12.83 9.32 22.46
CA THR A 414 -12.57 9.55 21.04
C THR A 414 -13.38 10.78 20.65
N GLU A 415 -12.70 11.89 20.43
CA GLU A 415 -13.29 13.12 19.93
C GLU A 415 -14.01 12.80 18.61
N LYS A 416 -15.35 12.91 18.57
CA LYS A 416 -16.13 12.71 17.34
C LYS A 416 -15.93 13.91 16.44
N GLU A 417 -15.22 13.72 15.34
CA GLU A 417 -15.00 14.71 14.30
C GLU A 417 -15.70 14.23 13.02
N THR A 418 -16.44 15.11 12.35
CA THR A 418 -16.99 14.83 11.02
C THR A 418 -15.92 15.04 9.98
N LYS A 419 -15.72 14.07 9.10
CA LYS A 419 -14.79 14.12 7.97
C LYS A 419 -15.53 14.05 6.65
N LEU A 420 -15.27 15.00 5.75
CA LEU A 420 -15.79 14.99 4.40
C LEU A 420 -14.67 15.11 3.38
N VAL A 421 -14.80 14.38 2.26
CA VAL A 421 -14.01 14.64 1.06
C VAL A 421 -14.97 14.97 -0.08
N VAL A 422 -14.72 16.08 -0.76
CA VAL A 422 -15.55 16.53 -1.88
C VAL A 422 -14.69 16.57 -3.14
N TYR A 423 -15.17 15.94 -4.21
CA TYR A 423 -14.59 15.98 -5.55
C TYR A 423 -15.51 16.70 -6.52
N GLY A 424 -14.96 17.63 -7.30
CA GLY A 424 -15.69 18.34 -8.37
C GLY A 424 -16.01 17.47 -9.60
N SER A 425 -15.68 16.19 -9.57
CA SER A 425 -15.92 15.19 -10.62
C SER A 425 -15.98 13.81 -10.00
N TYR A 426 -16.60 12.82 -10.69
CA TYR A 426 -16.59 11.41 -10.29
C TYR A 426 -15.40 10.62 -10.86
N SER A 427 -14.42 11.31 -11.43
CA SER A 427 -13.23 10.69 -12.01
C SER A 427 -12.51 9.68 -11.09
N PRO A 428 -12.53 9.81 -9.75
CA PRO A 428 -11.92 8.82 -8.86
C PRO A 428 -12.50 7.40 -8.98
N ILE A 429 -13.75 7.26 -9.43
CA ILE A 429 -14.45 5.98 -9.58
C ILE A 429 -14.84 5.66 -11.03
N ASP A 430 -14.44 6.49 -12.01
CA ASP A 430 -14.79 6.27 -13.41
C ASP A 430 -14.01 5.07 -13.99
N PRO A 431 -14.70 3.95 -14.37
CA PRO A 431 -14.02 2.76 -14.87
C PRO A 431 -13.18 3.02 -16.10
N GLN A 432 -13.56 3.99 -16.96
CA GLN A 432 -12.80 4.32 -18.14
C GLN A 432 -11.47 4.97 -17.78
N ILE A 433 -11.46 5.84 -16.77
CA ILE A 433 -10.24 6.48 -16.28
C ILE A 433 -9.34 5.45 -15.59
N LEU A 434 -9.93 4.59 -14.77
CA LEU A 434 -9.19 3.54 -14.05
C LEU A 434 -8.50 2.53 -14.98
N GLN A 435 -9.07 2.29 -16.18
CA GLN A 435 -8.48 1.38 -17.16
C GLN A 435 -7.32 1.99 -17.97
N TYR A 436 -7.38 3.29 -18.29
CA TYR A 436 -6.45 3.93 -19.23
C TYR A 436 -5.33 4.74 -18.59
N VAL A 437 -5.52 5.18 -17.37
CA VAL A 437 -4.51 5.93 -16.63
C VAL A 437 -4.06 5.07 -15.46
N THR A 438 -2.80 4.68 -15.45
CA THR A 438 -2.22 3.94 -14.33
C THR A 438 -2.59 4.61 -13.01
N SER A 439 -3.66 4.26 -12.56
CA SER A 439 -4.54 4.33 -11.41
C SER A 439 -4.11 5.14 -10.17
N ASN A 440 -3.65 6.37 -10.35
CA ASN A 440 -3.53 7.26 -9.20
C ASN A 440 -4.90 7.71 -8.66
N ASN A 441 -5.96 7.63 -9.47
CA ASN A 441 -7.33 7.90 -9.05
C ASN A 441 -7.85 6.86 -8.06
N ALA A 442 -7.54 5.58 -8.29
CA ALA A 442 -7.88 4.51 -7.34
C ALA A 442 -7.17 4.70 -5.99
N LEU A 443 -5.88 5.08 -6.01
CA LEU A 443 -5.13 5.40 -4.80
C LEU A 443 -5.76 6.59 -4.07
N MET A 444 -6.09 7.67 -4.78
CA MET A 444 -6.75 8.86 -4.22
C MET A 444 -8.09 8.52 -3.56
N PHE A 445 -8.91 7.70 -4.23
CA PHE A 445 -10.18 7.24 -3.70
C PHE A 445 -10.00 6.38 -2.44
N ALA A 446 -9.11 5.38 -2.50
CA ALA A 446 -8.83 4.49 -1.38
C ALA A 446 -8.28 5.25 -0.16
N SER A 447 -7.34 6.19 -0.38
CA SER A 447 -6.78 7.03 0.69
C SER A 447 -7.85 7.92 1.33
N SER A 448 -8.81 8.44 0.52
CA SER A 448 -9.91 9.25 1.05
C SER A 448 -10.86 8.43 1.91
N ILE A 449 -11.25 7.23 1.47
CA ILE A 449 -12.10 6.33 2.26
C ILE A 449 -11.36 5.88 3.53
N GLY A 450 -10.08 5.48 3.42
CA GLY A 450 -9.27 5.07 4.56
C GLY A 450 -9.17 6.15 5.63
N TRP A 451 -8.97 7.41 5.23
CA TRP A 451 -8.92 8.55 6.16
C TRP A 451 -10.25 8.79 6.89
N MET A 452 -11.38 8.60 6.22
CA MET A 452 -12.72 8.76 6.81
C MET A 452 -13.11 7.58 7.70
N CYS A 453 -12.74 6.36 7.31
CA CYS A 453 -13.04 5.14 8.09
C CYS A 453 -12.03 4.88 9.20
N GLU A 454 -11.05 5.78 9.42
CA GLU A 454 -9.99 5.62 10.42
C GLU A 454 -9.27 4.27 10.33
N THR A 455 -9.26 3.69 9.15
CA THR A 455 -8.40 2.56 8.88
C THR A 455 -6.97 3.09 8.86
N GLU A 456 -6.37 3.16 10.06
CA GLU A 456 -4.96 3.48 10.20
C GLU A 456 -4.18 2.52 9.31
N ASP A 457 -3.54 3.10 8.29
CA ASP A 457 -2.78 2.33 7.32
C ASP A 457 -3.63 1.24 6.62
N SER A 458 -4.57 1.61 5.73
CA SER A 458 -4.99 0.64 4.71
C SER A 458 -3.68 0.08 4.15
N ILE A 459 -3.42 -1.22 4.44
CA ILE A 459 -2.11 -1.84 4.24
C ILE A 459 -1.87 -1.87 2.74
N SER A 460 -1.39 -0.76 2.20
CA SER A 460 -1.02 -0.61 0.79
C SER A 460 0.46 -0.91 0.66
N ILE A 461 0.78 -2.19 0.51
CA ILE A 461 2.14 -2.64 0.24
C ILE A 461 2.23 -2.97 -1.25
N ALA A 462 3.06 -2.23 -1.98
CA ALA A 462 3.24 -2.45 -3.41
C ALA A 462 3.67 -3.89 -3.70
N ALA A 463 3.06 -4.51 -4.72
CA ALA A 463 3.47 -5.82 -5.21
C ALA A 463 4.93 -5.76 -5.71
N LYS A 464 5.68 -6.85 -5.44
CA LYS A 464 7.11 -6.92 -5.78
C LYS A 464 7.31 -7.64 -7.10
N ASN A 465 8.09 -7.05 -8.00
CA ASN A 465 8.39 -7.67 -9.28
C ASN A 465 9.21 -8.96 -9.06
N LEU A 466 8.79 -10.06 -9.71
CA LEU A 466 9.47 -11.35 -9.68
C LEU A 466 10.54 -11.47 -10.75
N ASP A 467 10.49 -10.65 -11.79
CA ASP A 467 11.51 -10.67 -12.81
C ASP A 467 12.87 -10.29 -12.22
N SER A 468 13.81 -11.18 -12.37
CA SER A 468 15.20 -10.88 -12.06
C SER A 468 15.69 -9.84 -13.09
N GLU A 469 15.55 -8.56 -12.77
CA GLU A 469 16.43 -7.59 -13.39
C GLU A 469 17.85 -8.12 -13.23
N ALA A 470 18.55 -8.28 -14.35
CA ALA A 470 19.95 -8.66 -14.33
C ALA A 470 20.64 -7.73 -13.34
N LEU A 471 21.30 -8.32 -12.34
CA LEU A 471 21.94 -7.58 -11.26
C LEU A 471 22.83 -6.50 -11.91
N MET A 472 22.31 -5.30 -12.08
CA MET A 472 23.09 -4.13 -12.53
C MET A 472 23.98 -3.75 -11.35
N ILE A 473 25.10 -4.49 -11.23
CA ILE A 473 26.11 -4.16 -10.23
C ILE A 473 26.76 -2.85 -10.67
N ASP A 474 26.44 -1.78 -9.98
CA ASP A 474 27.06 -0.48 -10.19
C ASP A 474 28.59 -0.60 -9.98
N ASP A 475 29.37 0.14 -10.77
CA ASP A 475 30.83 0.15 -10.70
C ASP A 475 31.37 0.42 -9.29
N ASP A 476 30.62 1.16 -8.47
CA ASP A 476 30.93 1.43 -7.06
C ASP A 476 30.74 0.17 -6.18
N GLN A 477 29.73 -0.64 -6.45
CA GLN A 477 29.49 -1.90 -5.76
C GLN A 477 30.50 -2.96 -6.17
N VAL A 478 30.87 -3.03 -7.45
CA VAL A 478 31.97 -3.88 -7.95
C VAL A 478 33.26 -3.53 -7.24
N THR A 479 33.55 -2.24 -7.11
CA THR A 479 34.75 -1.74 -6.43
C THR A 479 34.77 -2.09 -4.94
N LYS A 480 33.63 -1.99 -4.25
CA LYS A 480 33.49 -2.38 -2.84
C LYS A 480 33.65 -3.88 -2.64
N CYS A 481 33.02 -4.69 -3.47
CA CYS A 481 33.17 -6.15 -3.44
C CYS A 481 34.61 -6.58 -3.76
N ALA A 482 35.20 -6.02 -4.80
CA ALA A 482 36.60 -6.27 -5.18
C ALA A 482 37.56 -5.87 -4.04
N ALA A 483 37.33 -4.76 -3.36
CA ALA A 483 38.13 -4.35 -2.22
C ALA A 483 38.07 -5.37 -1.08
N VAL A 484 36.91 -5.91 -0.75
CA VAL A 484 36.77 -6.96 0.27
C VAL A 484 37.46 -8.25 -0.15
N TYR A 485 37.24 -8.73 -1.38
CA TYR A 485 37.81 -9.99 -1.87
C TYR A 485 39.31 -9.94 -2.10
N ILE A 486 39.87 -8.77 -2.43
CA ILE A 486 41.30 -8.61 -2.73
C ILE A 486 42.05 -8.12 -1.49
N VAL A 487 41.57 -7.09 -0.82
CA VAL A 487 42.30 -6.43 0.29
C VAL A 487 42.33 -7.34 1.53
N LEU A 488 41.25 -8.05 1.84
CA LEU A 488 41.20 -8.90 3.02
C LEU A 488 42.22 -10.08 2.96
N PRO A 489 42.31 -10.86 1.85
CA PRO A 489 43.35 -11.86 1.70
C PRO A 489 44.81 -11.32 1.74
N ILE A 490 45.02 -10.13 1.12
CA ILE A 490 46.33 -9.46 1.14
C ILE A 490 46.70 -9.07 2.56
N LEU A 491 45.80 -8.52 3.35
CA LEU A 491 46.03 -8.17 4.76
C LEU A 491 46.38 -9.40 5.60
N VAL A 492 45.64 -10.51 5.41
CA VAL A 492 45.89 -11.77 6.08
C VAL A 492 47.25 -12.33 5.68
N PHE A 493 47.61 -12.28 4.40
CA PHE A 493 48.92 -12.69 3.90
C PHE A 493 50.04 -11.83 4.46
N ALA A 494 49.88 -10.49 4.43
CA ALA A 494 50.85 -9.55 4.99
C ALA A 494 51.08 -9.78 6.50
N ALA A 495 50.00 -9.97 7.26
CA ALA A 495 50.09 -10.33 8.68
C ALA A 495 50.83 -11.63 8.89
N GLY A 496 50.58 -12.64 8.07
CA GLY A 496 51.34 -13.92 8.08
C GLY A 496 52.81 -13.73 7.81
N VAL A 497 53.17 -12.92 6.80
CA VAL A 497 54.57 -12.61 6.48
C VAL A 497 55.26 -11.86 7.62
N VAL A 498 54.60 -10.87 8.24
CA VAL A 498 55.15 -10.14 9.40
C VAL A 498 55.41 -11.08 10.58
N VAL A 499 54.50 -12.01 10.86
CA VAL A 499 54.71 -13.01 11.91
C VAL A 499 55.89 -13.91 11.61
N VAL A 500 56.04 -14.37 10.36
CA VAL A 500 57.18 -15.19 9.93
C VAL A 500 58.52 -14.45 10.05
N ILE A 501 58.57 -13.18 9.62
CA ILE A 501 59.79 -12.35 9.72
C ILE A 501 60.14 -12.08 11.18
N LYS A 502 59.16 -11.71 12.02
CA LYS A 502 59.39 -11.52 13.47
C LYS A 502 59.91 -12.79 14.15
N ARG A 503 59.46 -13.95 13.67
CA ARG A 503 59.87 -15.27 14.21
C ARG A 503 61.27 -15.68 13.75
N ARG A 504 61.69 -15.27 12.54
CA ARG A 504 63.07 -15.52 12.04
C ARG A 504 64.13 -14.59 12.64
N ARG A 505 63.71 -13.47 13.25
CA ARG A 505 64.62 -12.52 13.92
C ARG A 505 64.78 -12.77 15.43
N LYS A 506 64.04 -13.69 16.01
CA LYS A 506 64.27 -14.26 17.34
C LYS A 506 64.93 -15.65 17.18
#